data_1ee0556c8dca424a7a43a11431f61f04
#
_entry.id   1ee0556c8dca424a7a43a11431f61f04
#
_cell.length_a   1.000
_cell.length_b   1.000
_cell.length_c   1.000
_cell.angle_alpha   90.00
_cell.angle_beta   90.00
_cell.angle_gamma   90.00
#
_symmetry.space_group_name_H-M   'P 1'
#
loop_
_entity.id
_entity.type
_entity.pdbx_description
1 polymer ?
#
loop_
_entity_poly.entity_id
_entity_poly.type
_entity_poly.pdbx_seq_one_letter_code
_entity_poly.pdbx_strand_id
1 'polypeptide(L)'
;MRLKGENLVKKYKKRTVVDHITVEVSQGEIVGLLGPNGAGKTTSFYMIVGLIKPNEGKIFLDDEEITELPMYRRAKKGIGYLAQEASVFRKLSVEDNIMAVLEMSKMGKKERQEKVDALLEEFSLTHVRKNLGIVLSGGERRRTEIARALAVDPKFVLLDEPFAGVDPIAVEEIQTIVAQLKKKNIGILITDHNVNETLSITDRAYLMFEGRLLKAGSAEDLANDEQVRRVYLGQHFELRRKI
;
A
#
# COMPACT_ATOMS: atom_id res chain seq x y z
N MET A 1 -12.29 -8.74 7.64
CA MET A 1 -11.05 -9.53 7.45
C MET A 1 -9.87 -8.75 7.97
N ARG A 2 -8.82 -9.46 8.39
CA ARG A 2 -7.58 -8.88 8.92
C ARG A 2 -6.36 -9.53 8.25
N LEU A 3 -5.41 -8.72 7.83
CA LEU A 3 -4.09 -9.14 7.35
C LEU A 3 -3.07 -8.84 8.45
N LYS A 4 -2.33 -9.84 8.92
CA LYS A 4 -1.40 -9.74 10.06
C LYS A 4 -0.06 -10.39 9.74
N GLY A 5 1.03 -9.67 9.99
CA GLY A 5 2.36 -10.24 10.14
C GLY A 5 2.69 -10.32 11.61
N GLU A 6 3.00 -11.50 12.13
CA GLU A 6 3.20 -11.77 13.56
C GLU A 6 4.62 -12.21 13.84
N ASN A 7 5.28 -11.51 14.78
CA ASN A 7 6.64 -11.80 15.24
C ASN A 7 7.64 -11.97 14.08
N LEU A 8 7.53 -11.12 13.06
CA LEU A 8 8.34 -11.24 11.86
C LEU A 8 9.82 -10.91 12.14
N VAL A 9 10.69 -11.79 11.69
CA VAL A 9 12.14 -11.61 11.75
C VAL A 9 12.75 -11.77 10.37
N LYS A 10 13.66 -10.85 10.01
CA LYS A 10 14.46 -10.97 8.80
C LYS A 10 15.92 -10.69 9.07
N LYS A 11 16.77 -11.66 8.69
CA LYS A 11 18.23 -11.59 8.82
C LYS A 11 18.86 -11.67 7.43
N TYR A 12 19.82 -10.81 7.17
CA TYR A 12 20.70 -10.88 6.01
C TYR A 12 22.13 -11.11 6.50
N LYS A 13 22.66 -12.30 6.26
CA LYS A 13 23.93 -12.75 6.83
C LYS A 13 23.92 -12.63 8.37
N LYS A 14 24.78 -11.76 8.93
CA LYS A 14 24.87 -11.51 10.39
C LYS A 14 24.01 -10.36 10.88
N ARG A 15 23.36 -9.58 9.98
CA ARG A 15 22.56 -8.40 10.34
C ARG A 15 21.09 -8.77 10.44
N THR A 16 20.48 -8.57 11.60
CA THR A 16 19.03 -8.57 11.77
C THR A 16 18.49 -7.22 11.30
N VAL A 17 17.66 -7.21 10.26
CA VAL A 17 17.07 -6.00 9.68
C VAL A 17 15.66 -5.77 10.20
N VAL A 18 14.96 -6.85 10.53
CA VAL A 18 13.63 -6.83 11.17
C VAL A 18 13.70 -7.80 12.35
N ASP A 19 13.30 -7.34 13.52
CA ASP A 19 13.45 -8.05 14.79
C ASP A 19 12.12 -8.12 15.56
N HIS A 20 11.39 -9.24 15.42
CA HIS A 20 10.15 -9.58 16.11
C HIS A 20 9.04 -8.51 16.00
N ILE A 21 8.79 -8.03 14.78
CA ILE A 21 7.73 -7.06 14.59
C ILE A 21 6.37 -7.74 14.37
N THR A 22 5.32 -7.13 14.89
CA THR A 22 3.93 -7.50 14.61
C THR A 22 3.20 -6.29 14.05
N VAL A 23 2.64 -6.45 12.83
CA VAL A 23 1.88 -5.42 12.11
C VAL A 23 0.61 -6.05 11.59
N GLU A 24 -0.51 -5.36 11.75
CA GLU A 24 -1.80 -5.82 11.24
C GLU A 24 -2.60 -4.66 10.63
N VAL A 25 -3.49 -4.99 9.71
CA VAL A 25 -4.46 -4.08 9.11
C VAL A 25 -5.80 -4.80 8.94
N SER A 26 -6.89 -4.11 9.27
CA SER A 26 -8.26 -4.59 9.08
C SER A 26 -8.88 -3.99 7.81
N GLN A 27 -9.92 -4.64 7.27
CA GLN A 27 -10.70 -4.03 6.19
C GLN A 27 -11.35 -2.72 6.68
N GLY A 28 -11.38 -1.71 5.81
CA GLY A 28 -11.89 -0.38 6.13
C GLY A 28 -10.97 0.46 7.01
N GLU A 29 -9.72 0.05 7.17
CA GLU A 29 -8.71 0.74 7.98
C GLU A 29 -7.51 1.17 7.12
N ILE A 30 -6.94 2.34 7.38
CA ILE A 30 -5.68 2.79 6.80
C ILE A 30 -4.61 2.75 7.88
N VAL A 31 -3.60 1.94 7.67
CA VAL A 31 -2.48 1.74 8.60
C VAL A 31 -1.18 2.21 7.98
N GLY A 32 -0.44 3.06 8.69
CA GLY A 32 0.90 3.50 8.31
C GLY A 32 1.99 2.61 8.89
N LEU A 33 3.04 2.32 8.11
CA LEU A 33 4.29 1.71 8.59
C LEU A 33 5.42 2.72 8.36
N LEU A 34 5.76 3.46 9.40
CA LEU A 34 6.63 4.63 9.36
C LEU A 34 7.98 4.37 10.02
N GLY A 35 8.92 5.27 9.81
CA GLY A 35 10.24 5.24 10.42
C GLY A 35 11.33 5.79 9.49
N PRO A 36 12.54 6.03 9.99
CA PRO A 36 13.66 6.52 9.20
C PRO A 36 14.13 5.51 8.16
N ASN A 37 14.99 5.96 7.25
CA ASN A 37 15.63 5.08 6.28
C ASN A 37 16.47 4.03 7.01
N GLY A 38 16.36 2.77 6.55
CA GLY A 38 17.04 1.64 7.19
C GLY A 38 16.35 1.07 8.43
N ALA A 39 15.18 1.60 8.85
CA ALA A 39 14.43 1.08 9.99
C ALA A 39 13.82 -0.32 9.78
N GLY A 40 13.83 -0.85 8.54
CA GLY A 40 13.27 -2.16 8.22
C GLY A 40 11.87 -2.15 7.63
N LYS A 41 11.28 -0.96 7.39
CA LYS A 41 9.92 -0.80 6.83
C LYS A 41 9.68 -1.62 5.57
N THR A 42 10.42 -1.34 4.50
CA THR A 42 10.31 -2.00 3.20
C THR A 42 10.49 -3.51 3.31
N THR A 43 11.43 -3.97 4.14
CA THR A 43 11.65 -5.41 4.39
C THR A 43 10.43 -6.04 5.06
N SER A 44 9.87 -5.40 6.07
CA SER A 44 8.66 -5.85 6.78
C SER A 44 7.45 -5.89 5.85
N PHE A 45 7.28 -4.83 5.10
CA PHE A 45 6.23 -4.69 4.09
C PHE A 45 6.34 -5.79 3.02
N TYR A 46 7.53 -6.05 2.47
CA TYR A 46 7.76 -7.08 1.47
C TYR A 46 7.56 -8.50 2.00
N MET A 47 7.77 -8.76 3.28
CA MET A 47 7.37 -10.02 3.90
C MET A 47 5.85 -10.19 3.89
N ILE A 48 5.09 -9.13 4.21
CA ILE A 48 3.61 -9.15 4.19
C ILE A 48 3.07 -9.28 2.76
N VAL A 49 3.67 -8.60 1.79
CA VAL A 49 3.33 -8.74 0.35
C VAL A 49 3.61 -10.14 -0.18
N GLY A 50 4.65 -10.81 0.32
CA GLY A 50 5.12 -12.12 -0.16
C GLY A 50 6.22 -12.05 -1.21
N LEU A 51 6.95 -10.94 -1.27
CA LEU A 51 8.16 -10.77 -2.07
C LEU A 51 9.40 -11.31 -1.37
N ILE A 52 9.41 -11.25 -0.03
CA ILE A 52 10.49 -11.75 0.81
C ILE A 52 9.91 -12.74 1.83
N LYS A 53 10.57 -13.87 2.02
CA LYS A 53 10.20 -14.83 3.06
C LYS A 53 10.83 -14.41 4.41
N PRO A 54 10.07 -14.37 5.52
CA PRO A 54 10.61 -14.16 6.84
C PRO A 54 11.54 -15.32 7.25
N ASN A 55 12.49 -15.07 8.15
CA ASN A 55 13.28 -16.12 8.79
C ASN A 55 12.52 -16.74 9.96
N GLU A 56 11.74 -15.93 10.68
CA GLU A 56 10.90 -16.34 11.80
C GLU A 56 9.60 -15.50 11.76
N GLY A 57 8.57 -15.98 12.44
CA GLY A 57 7.25 -15.36 12.44
C GLY A 57 6.36 -15.86 11.32
N LYS A 58 5.12 -15.39 11.31
CA LYS A 58 4.06 -15.87 10.42
C LYS A 58 3.23 -14.75 9.86
N ILE A 59 2.59 -15.00 8.73
CA ILE A 59 1.68 -14.06 8.09
C ILE A 59 0.32 -14.73 7.94
N PHE A 60 -0.73 -14.02 8.36
CA PHE A 60 -2.09 -14.52 8.42
C PHE A 60 -3.04 -13.62 7.61
N LEU A 61 -4.01 -14.23 6.98
CA LEU A 61 -5.21 -13.59 6.46
C LEU A 61 -6.39 -14.17 7.25
N ASP A 62 -6.93 -13.41 8.19
CA ASP A 62 -7.76 -13.88 9.29
C ASP A 62 -7.05 -15.02 10.05
N ASP A 63 -7.63 -16.23 10.07
CA ASP A 63 -7.06 -17.40 10.73
C ASP A 63 -6.22 -18.28 9.78
N GLU A 64 -6.15 -17.94 8.49
CA GLU A 64 -5.39 -18.70 7.51
C GLU A 64 -3.93 -18.24 7.48
N GLU A 65 -2.99 -19.15 7.73
CA GLU A 65 -1.57 -18.88 7.55
C GLU A 65 -1.21 -18.85 6.06
N ILE A 66 -0.66 -17.70 5.61
CA ILE A 66 -0.25 -17.46 4.23
C ILE A 66 1.26 -17.24 4.07
N THR A 67 2.05 -17.57 5.09
CA THR A 67 3.51 -17.30 5.15
C THR A 67 4.24 -17.86 3.92
N GLU A 68 3.93 -19.11 3.54
CA GLU A 68 4.58 -19.81 2.43
C GLU A 68 3.97 -19.46 1.06
N LEU A 69 2.85 -18.72 1.03
CA LEU A 69 2.20 -18.38 -0.23
C LEU A 69 2.98 -17.29 -0.97
N PRO A 70 3.36 -17.52 -2.24
CA PRO A 70 3.96 -16.48 -3.07
C PRO A 70 2.96 -15.38 -3.40
N MET A 71 3.48 -14.20 -3.76
CA MET A 71 2.68 -12.98 -4.00
C MET A 71 1.47 -13.22 -4.91
N TYR A 72 1.60 -13.97 -6.03
CA TYR A 72 0.47 -14.21 -6.93
C TYR A 72 -0.68 -15.02 -6.31
N ARG A 73 -0.39 -15.89 -5.33
CA ARG A 73 -1.43 -16.60 -4.56
C ARG A 73 -2.08 -15.70 -3.53
N ARG A 74 -1.30 -14.79 -2.90
CA ARG A 74 -1.84 -13.77 -2.01
C ARG A 74 -2.73 -12.79 -2.78
N ALA A 75 -2.36 -12.42 -4.01
CA ALA A 75 -3.20 -11.60 -4.89
C ALA A 75 -4.56 -12.26 -5.17
N LYS A 76 -4.58 -13.58 -5.46
CA LYS A 76 -5.84 -14.33 -5.64
C LYS A 76 -6.71 -14.41 -4.37
N LYS A 77 -6.14 -14.16 -3.20
CA LYS A 77 -6.87 -14.05 -1.92
C LYS A 77 -7.36 -12.62 -1.63
N GLY A 78 -7.09 -11.68 -2.53
CA GLY A 78 -7.53 -10.29 -2.44
C GLY A 78 -6.50 -9.36 -1.80
N ILE A 79 -5.21 -9.66 -1.86
CA ILE A 79 -4.14 -8.76 -1.41
C ILE A 79 -3.52 -8.09 -2.63
N GLY A 80 -3.91 -6.83 -2.90
CA GLY A 80 -3.33 -6.00 -3.94
C GLY A 80 -2.01 -5.36 -3.49
N TYR A 81 -1.09 -5.16 -4.43
CA TYR A 81 0.19 -4.50 -4.19
C TYR A 81 0.45 -3.42 -5.23
N LEU A 82 0.85 -2.26 -4.77
CA LEU A 82 1.24 -1.14 -5.59
C LEU A 82 2.68 -0.75 -5.27
N ALA A 83 3.59 -1.02 -6.21
CA ALA A 83 5.01 -0.76 -6.05
C ALA A 83 5.33 0.74 -6.03
N GLN A 84 6.48 1.10 -5.44
CA GLN A 84 7.04 2.45 -5.51
C GLN A 84 7.37 2.83 -6.94
N GLU A 85 8.03 1.93 -7.68
CA GLU A 85 8.36 2.17 -9.09
C GLU A 85 7.14 2.01 -10.00
N ALA A 86 7.12 2.81 -11.07
CA ALA A 86 6.06 2.77 -12.07
C ALA A 86 5.93 1.37 -12.69
N SER A 87 4.76 0.77 -12.52
CA SER A 87 4.46 -0.61 -12.93
C SER A 87 3.53 -0.70 -14.15
N VAL A 88 3.12 0.44 -14.73
CA VAL A 88 2.26 0.47 -15.91
C VAL A 88 2.92 -0.26 -17.08
N PHE A 89 2.15 -1.06 -17.81
CA PHE A 89 2.61 -1.68 -19.05
C PHE A 89 2.73 -0.62 -20.14
N ARG A 90 3.95 -0.15 -20.36
CA ARG A 90 4.26 1.03 -21.20
C ARG A 90 3.76 0.94 -22.64
N LYS A 91 3.70 -0.28 -23.21
CA LYS A 91 3.25 -0.55 -24.59
C LYS A 91 1.76 -0.89 -24.71
N LEU A 92 1.05 -0.96 -23.62
CA LEU A 92 -0.41 -1.17 -23.60
C LEU A 92 -1.11 0.18 -23.40
N SER A 93 -2.35 0.27 -23.91
CA SER A 93 -3.22 1.40 -23.61
C SER A 93 -3.65 1.41 -22.14
N VAL A 94 -4.27 2.48 -21.67
CA VAL A 94 -4.82 2.55 -20.31
C VAL A 94 -5.89 1.46 -20.11
N GLU A 95 -6.82 1.30 -21.05
CA GLU A 95 -7.83 0.22 -20.96
C GLU A 95 -7.21 -1.16 -21.00
N ASP A 96 -6.20 -1.40 -21.85
CA ASP A 96 -5.53 -2.70 -21.95
C ASP A 96 -4.71 -3.01 -20.68
N ASN A 97 -4.15 -2.00 -20.00
CA ASN A 97 -3.51 -2.17 -18.71
C ASN A 97 -4.48 -2.73 -17.65
N ILE A 98 -5.73 -2.27 -17.64
CA ILE A 98 -6.78 -2.74 -16.73
C ILE A 98 -7.32 -4.10 -17.20
N MET A 99 -7.60 -4.23 -18.50
CA MET A 99 -8.11 -5.45 -19.12
C MET A 99 -7.19 -6.64 -18.90
N ALA A 100 -5.87 -6.45 -18.98
CA ALA A 100 -4.87 -7.53 -18.85
C ALA A 100 -5.00 -8.33 -17.54
N VAL A 101 -5.34 -7.68 -16.43
CA VAL A 101 -5.54 -8.39 -15.16
C VAL A 101 -6.92 -9.04 -15.07
N LEU A 102 -7.94 -8.44 -15.71
CA LEU A 102 -9.29 -9.00 -15.77
C LEU A 102 -9.36 -10.26 -16.65
N GLU A 103 -8.51 -10.38 -17.67
CA GLU A 103 -8.43 -11.58 -18.51
C GLU A 103 -7.98 -12.83 -17.72
N MET A 104 -7.27 -12.63 -16.61
CA MET A 104 -6.90 -13.72 -15.70
C MET A 104 -8.03 -14.12 -14.74
N SER A 105 -9.15 -13.40 -14.74
CA SER A 105 -10.34 -13.69 -13.92
C SER A 105 -11.27 -14.67 -14.64
N LYS A 106 -12.33 -15.12 -13.93
CA LYS A 106 -13.39 -15.95 -14.51
C LYS A 106 -14.52 -15.12 -15.16
N MET A 107 -14.40 -13.79 -15.21
CA MET A 107 -15.41 -12.89 -15.75
C MET A 107 -15.62 -13.09 -17.26
N GLY A 108 -16.85 -12.96 -17.72
CA GLY A 108 -17.18 -12.96 -19.14
C GLY A 108 -16.66 -11.69 -19.85
N LYS A 109 -16.55 -11.72 -21.18
CA LYS A 109 -16.02 -10.61 -21.97
C LYS A 109 -16.80 -9.30 -21.74
N LYS A 110 -18.14 -9.37 -21.68
CA LYS A 110 -19.01 -8.20 -21.46
C LYS A 110 -18.79 -7.62 -20.05
N GLU A 111 -18.76 -8.46 -19.03
CA GLU A 111 -18.54 -8.07 -17.64
C GLU A 111 -17.17 -7.41 -17.43
N ARG A 112 -16.12 -7.95 -18.06
CA ARG A 112 -14.79 -7.33 -18.04
C ARG A 112 -14.80 -5.94 -18.65
N GLN A 113 -15.50 -5.76 -19.79
CA GLN A 113 -15.58 -4.48 -20.45
C GLN A 113 -16.33 -3.45 -19.60
N GLU A 114 -17.47 -3.81 -19.02
CA GLU A 114 -18.24 -2.97 -18.11
C GLU A 114 -17.40 -2.54 -16.91
N LYS A 115 -16.58 -3.45 -16.36
CA LYS A 115 -15.67 -3.14 -15.25
C LYS A 115 -14.54 -2.21 -15.64
N VAL A 116 -13.95 -2.37 -16.83
CA VAL A 116 -12.97 -1.43 -17.37
C VAL A 116 -13.58 -0.05 -17.51
N ASP A 117 -14.77 0.06 -18.09
CA ASP A 117 -15.47 1.34 -18.30
C ASP A 117 -15.74 2.05 -16.97
N ALA A 118 -16.24 1.31 -15.97
CA ALA A 118 -16.47 1.83 -14.63
C ALA A 118 -15.18 2.34 -13.95
N LEU A 119 -14.09 1.59 -14.06
CA LEU A 119 -12.79 2.00 -13.48
C LEU A 119 -12.20 3.21 -14.21
N LEU A 120 -12.33 3.29 -15.53
CA LEU A 120 -11.89 4.47 -16.29
C LEU A 120 -12.64 5.74 -15.88
N GLU A 121 -13.94 5.64 -15.64
CA GLU A 121 -14.74 6.73 -15.14
C GLU A 121 -14.38 7.12 -13.71
N GLU A 122 -14.34 6.14 -12.81
CA GLU A 122 -14.00 6.34 -11.39
C GLU A 122 -12.65 7.04 -11.18
N PHE A 123 -11.64 6.67 -11.98
CA PHE A 123 -10.28 7.23 -11.89
C PHE A 123 -10.02 8.38 -12.86
N SER A 124 -11.07 8.94 -13.49
CA SER A 124 -10.95 10.05 -14.44
C SER A 124 -9.94 9.78 -15.56
N LEU A 125 -9.94 8.55 -16.09
CA LEU A 125 -9.02 8.07 -17.13
C LEU A 125 -9.69 7.94 -18.52
N THR A 126 -10.97 8.27 -18.65
CA THR A 126 -11.73 8.09 -19.89
C THR A 126 -11.10 8.86 -21.06
N HIS A 127 -10.59 10.08 -20.83
CA HIS A 127 -9.99 10.93 -21.85
C HIS A 127 -8.65 10.39 -22.38
N VAL A 128 -7.95 9.54 -21.60
CA VAL A 128 -6.67 8.91 -21.98
C VAL A 128 -6.81 7.40 -22.24
N ARG A 129 -8.04 6.89 -22.34
CA ARG A 129 -8.37 5.47 -22.46
C ARG A 129 -7.48 4.72 -23.46
N LYS A 130 -7.27 5.31 -24.64
CA LYS A 130 -6.49 4.72 -25.74
C LYS A 130 -5.02 5.11 -25.76
N ASN A 131 -4.59 5.99 -24.84
CA ASN A 131 -3.20 6.40 -24.75
C ASN A 131 -2.35 5.25 -24.22
N LEU A 132 -1.14 5.10 -24.78
CA LEU A 132 -0.17 4.12 -24.29
C LEU A 132 0.40 4.55 -22.93
N GLY A 133 0.71 3.59 -22.08
CA GLY A 133 1.28 3.83 -20.75
C GLY A 133 2.57 4.68 -20.76
N ILE A 134 3.32 4.65 -21.88
CA ILE A 134 4.57 5.41 -22.01
C ILE A 134 4.37 6.93 -22.10
N VAL A 135 3.20 7.40 -22.59
CA VAL A 135 2.93 8.84 -22.80
C VAL A 135 2.13 9.46 -21.67
N LEU A 136 1.74 8.69 -20.65
CA LEU A 136 0.96 9.17 -19.52
C LEU A 136 1.78 10.11 -18.63
N SER A 137 1.14 11.17 -18.14
CA SER A 137 1.64 11.98 -17.03
C SER A 137 1.83 11.14 -15.76
N GLY A 138 2.57 11.65 -14.77
CA GLY A 138 2.78 10.96 -13.49
C GLY A 138 1.47 10.59 -12.79
N GLY A 139 0.53 11.54 -12.71
CA GLY A 139 -0.79 11.33 -12.09
C GLY A 139 -1.65 10.32 -12.86
N GLU A 140 -1.77 10.45 -14.20
CA GLU A 140 -2.50 9.49 -15.03
C GLU A 140 -1.94 8.07 -14.91
N ARG A 141 -0.61 7.96 -14.89
CA ARG A 141 0.08 6.68 -14.69
C ARG A 141 -0.29 6.07 -13.35
N ARG A 142 -0.21 6.85 -12.27
CA ARG A 142 -0.53 6.36 -10.93
C ARG A 142 -1.99 5.95 -10.80
N ARG A 143 -2.92 6.75 -11.33
CA ARG A 143 -4.35 6.39 -11.38
C ARG A 143 -4.58 5.10 -12.17
N THR A 144 -3.89 4.90 -13.29
CA THR A 144 -3.97 3.67 -14.08
C THR A 144 -3.48 2.45 -13.29
N GLU A 145 -2.38 2.58 -12.56
CA GLU A 145 -1.85 1.50 -11.71
C GLU A 145 -2.82 1.13 -10.57
N ILE A 146 -3.43 2.13 -9.94
CA ILE A 146 -4.43 1.92 -8.89
C ILE A 146 -5.69 1.27 -9.48
N ALA A 147 -6.22 1.77 -10.60
CA ALA A 147 -7.36 1.18 -11.28
C ALA A 147 -7.12 -0.29 -11.65
N ARG A 148 -5.91 -0.60 -12.16
CA ARG A 148 -5.48 -1.98 -12.44
C ARG A 148 -5.44 -2.85 -11.19
N ALA A 149 -4.93 -2.32 -10.08
CA ALA A 149 -4.88 -3.07 -8.82
C ALA A 149 -6.28 -3.36 -8.27
N LEU A 150 -7.24 -2.45 -8.49
CA LEU A 150 -8.62 -2.59 -8.04
C LEU A 150 -9.49 -3.45 -8.96
N ALA A 151 -9.05 -3.71 -10.17
CA ALA A 151 -9.82 -4.49 -11.15
C ALA A 151 -10.19 -5.88 -10.64
N VAL A 152 -9.39 -6.46 -9.74
CA VAL A 152 -9.62 -7.80 -9.15
C VAL A 152 -10.33 -7.77 -7.80
N ASP A 153 -10.97 -6.66 -7.43
CA ASP A 153 -11.71 -6.47 -6.17
C ASP A 153 -10.91 -6.88 -4.92
N PRO A 154 -9.75 -6.25 -4.69
CA PRO A 154 -8.92 -6.61 -3.54
C PRO A 154 -9.63 -6.26 -2.23
N LYS A 155 -9.34 -7.03 -1.20
CA LYS A 155 -9.78 -6.80 0.20
C LYS A 155 -8.78 -5.94 0.96
N PHE A 156 -7.52 -6.00 0.53
CA PHE A 156 -6.41 -5.21 1.04
C PHE A 156 -5.58 -4.65 -0.12
N VAL A 157 -5.10 -3.43 0.04
CA VAL A 157 -4.16 -2.79 -0.88
C VAL A 157 -2.94 -2.33 -0.09
N LEU A 158 -1.77 -2.81 -0.50
CA LEU A 158 -0.49 -2.49 0.10
C LEU A 158 0.23 -1.49 -0.81
N LEU A 159 0.50 -0.29 -0.29
CA LEU A 159 1.09 0.85 -1.00
C LEU A 159 2.53 1.07 -0.53
N ASP A 160 3.48 0.90 -1.43
CA ASP A 160 4.91 1.11 -1.16
C ASP A 160 5.32 2.52 -1.60
N GLU A 161 5.62 3.38 -0.63
CA GLU A 161 6.02 4.78 -0.80
C GLU A 161 5.18 5.56 -1.85
N PRO A 162 3.84 5.61 -1.70
CA PRO A 162 2.96 6.20 -2.72
C PRO A 162 3.16 7.71 -2.93
N PHE A 163 3.78 8.42 -2.00
CA PHE A 163 4.03 9.86 -2.05
C PHE A 163 5.46 10.23 -2.46
N ALA A 164 6.34 9.23 -2.65
CA ALA A 164 7.74 9.47 -2.97
C ALA A 164 7.91 10.08 -4.38
N GLY A 165 8.57 11.24 -4.45
CA GLY A 165 8.86 11.91 -5.71
C GLY A 165 7.65 12.41 -6.49
N VAL A 166 6.52 12.60 -5.82
CA VAL A 166 5.25 13.05 -6.40
C VAL A 166 5.04 14.53 -6.05
N ASP A 167 4.50 15.30 -6.99
CA ASP A 167 4.15 16.70 -6.72
C ASP A 167 2.97 16.83 -5.76
N PRO A 168 2.81 17.99 -5.06
CA PRO A 168 1.80 18.17 -4.03
C PRO A 168 0.35 17.93 -4.51
N ILE A 169 0.02 18.28 -5.76
CA ILE A 169 -1.32 18.11 -6.31
C ILE A 169 -1.61 16.62 -6.48
N ALA A 170 -0.65 15.87 -7.03
CA ALA A 170 -0.80 14.42 -7.20
C ALA A 170 -0.79 13.68 -5.85
N VAL A 171 -0.11 14.18 -4.82
CA VAL A 171 -0.22 13.66 -3.45
C VAL A 171 -1.66 13.76 -2.94
N GLU A 172 -2.32 14.92 -3.10
CA GLU A 172 -3.71 15.11 -2.69
C GLU A 172 -4.69 14.19 -3.46
N GLU A 173 -4.45 13.99 -4.75
CA GLU A 173 -5.22 13.03 -5.56
C GLU A 173 -5.08 11.61 -5.00
N ILE A 174 -3.86 11.16 -4.69
CA ILE A 174 -3.60 9.83 -4.11
C ILE A 174 -4.27 9.69 -2.75
N GLN A 175 -4.18 10.71 -1.89
CA GLN A 175 -4.85 10.71 -0.58
C GLN A 175 -6.37 10.59 -0.71
N THR A 176 -6.97 11.30 -1.66
CA THR A 176 -8.40 11.22 -1.97
C THR A 176 -8.78 9.80 -2.41
N ILE A 177 -7.99 9.19 -3.29
CA ILE A 177 -8.21 7.81 -3.73
C ILE A 177 -8.12 6.85 -2.54
N VAL A 178 -7.10 6.98 -1.69
CA VAL A 178 -6.93 6.13 -0.49
C VAL A 178 -8.14 6.23 0.43
N ALA A 179 -8.66 7.46 0.65
CA ALA A 179 -9.87 7.68 1.44
C ALA A 179 -11.11 7.00 0.81
N GLN A 180 -11.23 7.03 -0.51
CA GLN A 180 -12.32 6.32 -1.22
C GLN A 180 -12.21 4.80 -1.07
N LEU A 181 -11.00 4.23 -1.14
CA LEU A 181 -10.77 2.79 -0.93
C LEU A 181 -11.19 2.35 0.48
N LYS A 182 -10.87 3.14 1.50
CA LYS A 182 -11.34 2.90 2.87
C LYS A 182 -12.88 2.85 2.94
N LYS A 183 -13.58 3.80 2.28
CA LYS A 183 -15.05 3.81 2.22
C LYS A 183 -15.63 2.58 1.52
N LYS A 184 -14.88 1.97 0.61
CA LYS A 184 -15.22 0.69 -0.03
C LYS A 184 -14.89 -0.53 0.83
N ASN A 185 -14.57 -0.34 2.11
CA ASN A 185 -14.19 -1.40 3.05
C ASN A 185 -12.92 -2.17 2.62
N ILE A 186 -11.98 -1.50 1.95
CA ILE A 186 -10.65 -2.04 1.61
C ILE A 186 -9.69 -1.65 2.75
N GLY A 187 -8.95 -2.63 3.28
CA GLY A 187 -7.87 -2.37 4.24
C GLY A 187 -6.61 -1.89 3.52
N ILE A 188 -5.95 -0.87 4.04
CA ILE A 188 -4.80 -0.25 3.38
C ILE A 188 -3.61 -0.24 4.30
N LEU A 189 -2.48 -0.76 3.84
CA LEU A 189 -1.18 -0.65 4.51
C LEU A 189 -0.27 0.22 3.66
N ILE A 190 0.21 1.33 4.23
CA ILE A 190 1.08 2.29 3.56
C ILE A 190 2.44 2.30 4.23
N THR A 191 3.51 2.19 3.45
CA THR A 191 4.85 2.56 3.89
C THR A 191 5.28 3.82 3.16
N ASP A 192 5.77 4.81 3.89
CA ASP A 192 6.32 6.03 3.30
C ASP A 192 7.35 6.66 4.24
N HIS A 193 8.22 7.48 3.68
CA HIS A 193 9.13 8.35 4.43
C HIS A 193 8.55 9.76 4.64
N ASN A 194 7.52 10.14 3.88
CA ASN A 194 6.77 11.39 4.05
C ASN A 194 5.74 11.24 5.17
N VAL A 195 6.19 11.50 6.39
CA VAL A 195 5.40 11.28 7.60
C VAL A 195 4.16 12.17 7.68
N ASN A 196 4.25 13.43 7.26
CA ASN A 196 3.13 14.36 7.30
C ASN A 196 1.97 13.86 6.43
N GLU A 197 2.27 13.51 5.17
CA GLU A 197 1.27 13.06 4.23
C GLU A 197 0.65 11.73 4.63
N THR A 198 1.46 10.84 5.21
CA THR A 198 0.98 9.52 5.65
C THR A 198 0.13 9.63 6.92
N LEU A 199 0.62 10.31 7.98
CA LEU A 199 -0.15 10.45 9.22
C LEU A 199 -1.45 11.24 9.02
N SER A 200 -1.48 12.15 8.04
CA SER A 200 -2.70 12.94 7.77
C SER A 200 -3.91 12.08 7.35
N ILE A 201 -3.67 10.89 6.79
CA ILE A 201 -4.71 10.00 6.27
C ILE A 201 -4.80 8.65 6.96
N THR A 202 -3.89 8.31 7.88
CA THR A 202 -3.92 7.02 8.58
C THR A 202 -4.82 7.05 9.82
N ASP A 203 -5.51 5.96 10.09
CA ASP A 203 -6.25 5.78 11.36
C ASP A 203 -5.27 5.52 12.50
N ARG A 204 -4.28 4.68 12.24
CA ARG A 204 -3.17 4.39 13.16
C ARG A 204 -1.90 4.07 12.39
N ALA A 205 -0.78 4.11 13.07
CA ALA A 205 0.48 3.75 12.45
C ALA A 205 1.40 2.99 13.42
N TYR A 206 2.33 2.27 12.83
CA TYR A 206 3.46 1.62 13.48
C TYR A 206 4.72 2.40 13.14
N LEU A 207 5.43 2.88 14.16
CA LEU A 207 6.73 3.52 13.98
C LEU A 207 7.84 2.51 14.23
N MET A 208 8.62 2.26 13.20
CA MET A 208 9.80 1.40 13.27
C MET A 208 11.07 2.21 13.49
N PHE A 209 11.95 1.66 14.30
CA PHE A 209 13.30 2.19 14.53
C PHE A 209 14.28 1.02 14.74
N GLU A 210 15.40 1.02 14.04
CA GLU A 210 16.45 -0.02 14.14
C GLU A 210 15.93 -1.47 14.07
N GLY A 211 15.00 -1.74 13.18
CA GLY A 211 14.43 -3.06 12.95
C GLY A 211 13.34 -3.49 13.92
N ARG A 212 12.95 -2.67 14.87
CA ARG A 212 11.94 -2.94 15.90
C ARG A 212 10.77 -1.96 15.84
N LEU A 213 9.65 -2.31 16.44
CA LEU A 213 8.57 -1.35 16.69
C LEU A 213 8.97 -0.48 17.89
N LEU A 214 9.06 0.83 17.63
CA LEU A 214 9.29 1.83 18.68
C LEU A 214 7.96 2.18 19.37
N LYS A 215 6.93 2.42 18.57
CA LYS A 215 5.59 2.81 19.05
C LYS A 215 4.53 2.41 18.02
N ALA A 216 3.31 2.18 18.51
CA ALA A 216 2.12 2.01 17.69
C ALA A 216 0.96 2.75 18.35
N GLY A 217 0.07 3.35 17.57
CA GLY A 217 -1.09 4.07 18.07
C GLY A 217 -1.79 4.86 16.98
N SER A 218 -2.78 5.67 17.36
CA SER A 218 -3.42 6.62 16.46
C SER A 218 -2.41 7.65 15.94
N ALA A 219 -2.75 8.35 14.87
CA ALA A 219 -1.90 9.42 14.35
C ALA A 219 -1.68 10.52 15.42
N GLU A 220 -2.70 10.80 16.23
CA GLU A 220 -2.66 11.76 17.34
C GLU A 220 -1.74 11.29 18.48
N ASP A 221 -1.82 10.00 18.86
CA ASP A 221 -0.95 9.42 19.89
C ASP A 221 0.53 9.52 19.49
N LEU A 222 0.83 9.20 18.25
CA LEU A 222 2.20 9.27 17.73
C LEU A 222 2.69 10.71 17.60
N ALA A 223 1.85 11.64 17.15
CA ALA A 223 2.17 13.05 17.01
C ALA A 223 2.48 13.73 18.35
N ASN A 224 1.87 13.26 19.45
CA ASN A 224 2.03 13.82 20.81
C ASN A 224 3.08 13.08 21.64
N ASP A 225 3.59 11.95 21.18
CA ASP A 225 4.58 11.17 21.92
C ASP A 225 5.98 11.83 21.88
N GLU A 226 6.56 12.14 23.04
CA GLU A 226 7.86 12.81 23.15
C GLU A 226 9.00 12.01 22.54
N GLN A 227 8.99 10.68 22.68
CA GLN A 227 10.02 9.82 22.12
C GLN A 227 9.94 9.79 20.61
N VAL A 228 8.73 9.69 20.05
CA VAL A 228 8.46 9.74 18.61
C VAL A 228 8.91 11.09 18.03
N ARG A 229 8.57 12.20 18.69
CA ARG A 229 9.01 13.54 18.28
C ARG A 229 10.54 13.65 18.27
N ARG A 230 11.20 13.18 19.32
CA ARG A 230 12.66 13.30 19.45
C ARG A 230 13.40 12.46 18.40
N VAL A 231 12.89 11.26 18.07
CA VAL A 231 13.61 10.29 17.23
C VAL A 231 13.25 10.45 15.75
N TYR A 232 12.03 10.92 15.43
CA TYR A 232 11.54 10.86 14.06
C TYR A 232 10.79 12.10 13.58
N LEU A 233 9.78 12.61 14.31
CA LEU A 233 8.92 13.68 13.81
C LEU A 233 9.59 15.07 13.88
N GLY A 234 10.46 15.30 14.88
CA GLY A 234 10.97 16.61 15.23
C GLY A 234 10.06 17.36 16.20
N GLN A 235 10.64 18.34 16.94
CA GLN A 235 9.95 19.04 18.02
C GLN A 235 8.80 19.94 17.52
N HIS A 236 8.91 20.45 16.29
CA HIS A 236 7.93 21.38 15.69
C HIS A 236 6.92 20.68 14.77
N PHE A 237 6.81 19.36 14.85
CA PHE A 237 5.85 18.62 14.03
C PHE A 237 4.40 18.99 14.42
N GLU A 238 3.59 19.30 13.42
CA GLU A 238 2.15 19.56 13.57
C GLU A 238 1.36 18.58 12.70
N LEU A 239 0.49 17.82 13.33
CA LEU A 239 -0.41 16.89 12.62
C LEU A 239 -1.56 17.68 11.99
N ARG A 240 -1.72 17.55 10.67
CA ARG A 240 -2.85 18.11 9.93
C ARG A 240 -3.65 16.94 9.34
N ARG A 241 -4.83 16.68 9.92
CA ARG A 241 -5.73 15.61 9.44
C ARG A 241 -6.41 16.01 8.14
N LYS A 242 -6.50 15.08 7.17
CA LYS A 242 -7.20 15.25 5.89
C LYS A 242 -8.42 14.33 5.75
N ILE A 243 -8.55 13.27 6.56
CA ILE A 243 -9.68 12.32 6.57
C ILE A 243 -10.04 11.90 8.01
#